data_4b72d3dbcdeb5bf1766ca588f37ab2a2
#
_entry.id   4b72d3dbcdeb5bf1766ca588f37ab2a2
#
_cell.length_a   1.000
_cell.length_b   1.000
_cell.length_c   1.000
_cell.angle_alpha   90.00
_cell.angle_beta   90.00
_cell.angle_gamma   90.00
#
_symmetry.space_group_name_H-M   'P 1'
#
loop_
_entity.id
_entity.type
_entity.pdbx_description
1 polymer ?
#
loop_
_entity_poly.entity_id
_entity_poly.type
_entity_poly.pdbx_seq_one_letter_code
_entity_poly.pdbx_strand_id
1 'polypeptide(L)'
;MLIIKFEDMNKSLVYLSIGSNLGNKIKNIKDALNSIDKLVGDIFSISKIYENPAIGFKGEDFLNCCISVRTELSPHAVLKKLLEIEIDAGRRRTEKEGYESRKMDIDILFYNDITINDNQLKIPHKKLHERKFVIRPLLDIAKSKIHPVLKITIDELSKSFRDFSDIKELNESLQNPVFGSLKTFNSISVEGNIGVGKTSFATKLSKDL
;
A
#
# COMPACT_ATOMS: atom_id res chain seq x y z
N MET A 1 22.09 10.91 -16.81
CA MET A 1 21.03 10.22 -17.58
C MET A 1 20.60 8.99 -16.79
N LEU A 2 19.33 8.85 -16.50
CA LEU A 2 18.76 7.64 -15.92
C LEU A 2 18.00 6.89 -17.02
N ILE A 3 18.19 5.58 -17.11
CA ILE A 3 17.45 4.70 -18.03
C ILE A 3 16.50 3.85 -17.19
N ILE A 4 15.20 4.01 -17.41
CA ILE A 4 14.17 3.17 -16.79
C ILE A 4 13.81 2.05 -17.76
N LYS A 5 14.11 0.80 -17.40
CA LYS A 5 13.78 -0.38 -18.20
C LYS A 5 12.50 -1.04 -17.67
N PHE A 6 11.59 -1.34 -18.58
CA PHE A 6 10.40 -2.16 -18.30
C PHE A 6 10.72 -3.64 -18.52
N GLU A 7 11.43 -4.26 -17.58
CA GLU A 7 11.73 -5.71 -17.59
C GLU A 7 10.89 -6.49 -16.56
N ASP A 8 9.66 -6.06 -16.28
CA ASP A 8 8.89 -6.51 -15.10
C ASP A 8 7.89 -7.65 -15.33
N MET A 9 8.13 -8.53 -16.30
CA MET A 9 7.22 -9.68 -16.55
C MET A 9 7.21 -10.73 -15.43
N ASN A 10 8.20 -10.73 -14.51
CA ASN A 10 8.35 -11.75 -13.47
C ASN A 10 8.07 -11.28 -12.03
N LYS A 11 7.81 -9.98 -11.82
CA LYS A 11 7.54 -9.47 -10.48
C LYS A 11 6.08 -9.66 -10.07
N SER A 12 5.87 -10.12 -8.86
CA SER A 12 4.54 -10.21 -8.26
C SER A 12 4.00 -8.84 -7.86
N LEU A 13 2.69 -8.64 -8.01
CA LEU A 13 2.00 -7.42 -7.58
C LEU A 13 1.34 -7.66 -6.22
N VAL A 14 1.78 -6.90 -5.23
CA VAL A 14 1.30 -6.98 -3.85
C VAL A 14 0.56 -5.70 -3.50
N TYR A 15 -0.60 -5.80 -2.85
CA TYR A 15 -1.34 -4.66 -2.31
C TYR A 15 -1.19 -4.64 -0.80
N LEU A 16 -0.81 -3.48 -0.27
CA LEU A 16 -0.56 -3.26 1.15
C LEU A 16 -1.48 -2.17 1.67
N SER A 17 -1.95 -2.30 2.91
CA SER A 17 -2.55 -1.23 3.69
C SER A 17 -1.53 -0.72 4.71
N ILE A 18 -1.43 0.59 4.85
CA ILE A 18 -0.51 1.25 5.78
C ILE A 18 -1.34 2.15 6.69
N GLY A 19 -1.19 1.99 8.00
CA GLY A 19 -1.89 2.79 9.00
C GLY A 19 -0.97 3.34 10.08
N SER A 20 -1.26 4.56 10.58
CA SER A 20 -0.54 5.21 11.67
C SER A 20 -1.48 6.06 12.51
N ASN A 21 -1.43 5.94 13.86
CA ASN A 21 -2.22 6.79 14.76
C ASN A 21 -1.42 7.34 15.96
N LEU A 22 -0.09 7.26 15.94
CA LEU A 22 0.76 7.83 16.97
C LEU A 22 1.83 8.77 16.42
N GLY A 23 2.03 9.90 17.09
CA GLY A 23 3.07 10.86 16.78
C GLY A 23 2.86 11.55 15.42
N ASN A 24 3.93 11.80 14.68
CA ASN A 24 3.82 12.39 13.33
C ASN A 24 3.40 11.33 12.31
N LYS A 25 2.09 11.12 12.19
CA LYS A 25 1.46 10.08 11.37
C LYS A 25 1.88 10.17 9.89
N ILE A 26 1.93 11.38 9.32
CA ILE A 26 2.36 11.61 7.92
C ILE A 26 3.83 11.21 7.74
N LYS A 27 4.70 11.64 8.66
CA LYS A 27 6.12 11.26 8.62
C LYS A 27 6.28 9.75 8.72
N ASN A 28 5.56 9.11 9.64
CA ASN A 28 5.59 7.65 9.79
C ASN A 28 5.23 6.92 8.49
N ILE A 29 4.17 7.37 7.80
CA ILE A 29 3.76 6.79 6.50
C ILE A 29 4.85 7.01 5.45
N LYS A 30 5.41 8.23 5.34
CA LYS A 30 6.50 8.54 4.39
C LYS A 30 7.75 7.67 4.67
N ASP A 31 8.13 7.49 5.92
CA ASP A 31 9.26 6.63 6.31
C ASP A 31 8.98 5.15 5.95
N ALA A 32 7.75 4.68 6.15
CA ALA A 32 7.35 3.33 5.74
C ALA A 32 7.41 3.13 4.23
N LEU A 33 6.96 4.10 3.42
CA LEU A 33 7.07 4.04 1.96
C LEU A 33 8.53 3.89 1.52
N ASN A 34 9.44 4.70 2.09
CA ASN A 34 10.87 4.61 1.79
C ASN A 34 11.46 3.23 2.16
N SER A 35 11.04 2.68 3.31
CA SER A 35 11.51 1.35 3.75
C SER A 35 10.96 0.22 2.89
N ILE A 36 9.68 0.31 2.49
CA ILE A 36 9.04 -0.68 1.61
C ILE A 36 9.71 -0.67 0.22
N ASP A 37 9.92 0.51 -0.35
CA ASP A 37 10.58 0.65 -1.65
C ASP A 37 11.99 0.03 -1.66
N LYS A 38 12.72 0.21 -0.57
CA LYS A 38 14.08 -0.32 -0.40
C LYS A 38 14.15 -1.82 -0.11
N LEU A 39 13.23 -2.35 0.71
CA LEU A 39 13.36 -3.68 1.33
C LEU A 39 12.37 -4.72 0.77
N VAL A 40 11.28 -4.28 0.15
CA VAL A 40 10.21 -5.16 -0.35
C VAL A 40 10.15 -5.15 -1.87
N GLY A 41 10.19 -3.97 -2.50
CA GLY A 41 10.16 -3.83 -3.95
C GLY A 41 9.60 -2.49 -4.39
N ASP A 42 9.53 -2.30 -5.70
CA ASP A 42 9.21 -1.02 -6.32
C ASP A 42 7.74 -0.63 -6.06
N ILE A 43 7.52 0.54 -5.49
CA ILE A 43 6.17 1.07 -5.29
C ILE A 43 5.58 1.47 -6.66
N PHE A 44 4.50 0.81 -7.06
CA PHE A 44 3.86 0.99 -8.36
C PHE A 44 2.73 2.02 -8.33
N SER A 45 1.91 2.02 -7.27
CA SER A 45 0.85 3.02 -7.06
C SER A 45 0.65 3.33 -5.57
N ILE A 46 0.19 4.54 -5.28
CA ILE A 46 -0.13 5.03 -3.93
C ILE A 46 -1.51 5.68 -3.98
N SER A 47 -2.38 5.34 -3.03
CA SER A 47 -3.67 6.00 -2.83
C SER A 47 -3.51 7.38 -2.21
N LYS A 48 -4.58 8.12 -2.13
CA LYS A 48 -4.69 9.25 -1.22
C LYS A 48 -4.61 8.80 0.24
N ILE A 49 -4.44 9.76 1.16
CA ILE A 49 -4.46 9.53 2.61
C ILE A 49 -5.87 9.78 3.12
N TYR A 50 -6.31 8.89 4.00
CA TYR A 50 -7.63 8.98 4.64
C TYR A 50 -7.50 8.94 6.16
N GLU A 51 -8.24 9.80 6.82
CA GLU A 51 -8.37 9.85 8.27
C GLU A 51 -9.66 9.15 8.70
N ASN A 52 -9.59 8.34 9.74
CA ASN A 52 -10.75 7.72 10.37
C ASN A 52 -10.54 7.53 11.87
N PRO A 53 -11.63 7.50 12.68
CA PRO A 53 -11.58 7.21 14.10
C PRO A 53 -10.94 5.84 14.40
N ALA A 54 -10.30 5.73 15.58
CA ALA A 54 -9.85 4.44 16.09
C ALA A 54 -11.06 3.51 16.31
N ILE A 55 -10.97 2.28 15.80
CA ILE A 55 -12.06 1.30 15.87
C ILE A 55 -11.76 0.26 16.94
N GLY A 56 -12.69 0.09 17.91
CA GLY A 56 -12.59 -0.94 18.93
C GLY A 56 -11.74 -0.59 20.16
N PHE A 57 -11.18 0.61 20.22
CA PHE A 57 -10.46 1.12 21.39
C PHE A 57 -10.45 2.66 21.42
N LYS A 58 -10.11 3.24 22.57
CA LYS A 58 -9.96 4.70 22.73
C LYS A 58 -8.55 5.13 22.34
N GLY A 59 -8.42 5.89 21.27
CA GLY A 59 -7.12 6.35 20.75
C GLY A 59 -7.29 7.52 19.79
N GLU A 60 -6.17 8.04 19.28
CA GLU A 60 -6.17 9.05 18.22
C GLU A 60 -6.65 8.45 16.89
N ASP A 61 -7.19 9.31 16.03
CA ASP A 61 -7.60 8.95 14.68
C ASP A 61 -6.41 8.40 13.86
N PHE A 62 -6.68 7.39 13.06
CA PHE A 62 -5.72 6.82 12.13
C PHE A 62 -5.61 7.63 10.85
N LEU A 63 -4.41 7.71 10.30
CA LEU A 63 -4.19 7.97 8.89
C LEU A 63 -3.91 6.66 8.18
N ASN A 64 -4.63 6.40 7.11
CA ASN A 64 -4.50 5.18 6.30
C ASN A 64 -4.29 5.51 4.83
N CYS A 65 -3.49 4.68 4.16
CA CYS A 65 -3.36 4.64 2.72
C CYS A 65 -3.18 3.21 2.25
N CYS A 66 -3.39 2.98 0.95
CA CYS A 66 -3.04 1.72 0.28
C CYS A 66 -1.99 1.96 -0.78
N ILE A 67 -1.13 0.97 -0.97
CA ILE A 67 -0.13 0.99 -2.04
C ILE A 67 -0.14 -0.33 -2.80
N SER A 68 0.36 -0.32 -4.02
CA SER A 68 0.76 -1.53 -4.70
C SER A 68 2.28 -1.55 -4.92
N VAL A 69 2.87 -2.71 -4.79
CA VAL A 69 4.34 -2.94 -4.85
C VAL A 69 4.62 -4.08 -5.81
N ARG A 70 5.59 -3.91 -6.69
CA ARG A 70 6.14 -4.98 -7.52
C ARG A 70 7.36 -5.59 -6.85
N THR A 71 7.35 -6.89 -6.61
CA THR A 71 8.37 -7.58 -5.82
C THR A 71 8.73 -8.94 -6.38
N GLU A 72 9.97 -9.35 -6.17
CA GLU A 72 10.47 -10.72 -6.41
C GLU A 72 10.36 -11.59 -5.16
N LEU A 73 10.05 -11.00 -4.00
CA LEU A 73 9.94 -11.71 -2.74
C LEU A 73 8.70 -12.61 -2.70
N SER A 74 8.81 -13.78 -2.13
CA SER A 74 7.65 -14.64 -1.83
C SER A 74 6.72 -13.99 -0.80
N PRO A 75 5.44 -14.42 -0.69
CA PRO A 75 4.48 -13.83 0.26
C PRO A 75 4.97 -13.81 1.71
N HIS A 76 5.60 -14.88 2.18
CA HIS A 76 6.15 -14.97 3.53
C HIS A 76 7.41 -14.10 3.71
N ALA A 77 8.21 -13.94 2.67
CA ALA A 77 9.36 -13.03 2.69
C ALA A 77 8.90 -11.57 2.75
N VAL A 78 7.83 -11.20 2.01
CA VAL A 78 7.17 -9.89 2.14
C VAL A 78 6.69 -9.68 3.57
N LEU A 79 5.93 -10.63 4.14
CA LEU A 79 5.46 -10.52 5.53
C LEU A 79 6.61 -10.27 6.50
N LYS A 80 7.69 -11.04 6.38
CA LYS A 80 8.88 -10.88 7.24
C LYS A 80 9.46 -9.47 7.16
N LYS A 81 9.60 -8.93 5.94
CA LYS A 81 10.12 -7.56 5.74
C LYS A 81 9.20 -6.50 6.30
N LEU A 82 7.89 -6.64 6.15
CA LEU A 82 6.93 -5.69 6.71
C LEU A 82 6.98 -5.68 8.25
N LEU A 83 7.10 -6.85 8.88
CA LEU A 83 7.27 -6.95 10.32
C LEU A 83 8.60 -6.31 10.81
N GLU A 84 9.70 -6.44 10.06
CA GLU A 84 10.96 -5.75 10.34
C GLU A 84 10.75 -4.23 10.30
N ILE A 85 10.08 -3.69 9.26
CA ILE A 85 9.78 -2.26 9.12
C ILE A 85 8.92 -1.75 10.29
N GLU A 86 7.92 -2.50 10.73
CA GLU A 86 7.07 -2.12 11.87
C GLU A 86 7.87 -2.08 13.20
N ILE A 87 8.78 -3.03 13.41
CA ILE A 87 9.66 -3.06 14.59
C ILE A 87 10.59 -1.86 14.59
N ASP A 88 11.21 -1.55 13.45
CA ASP A 88 12.10 -0.40 13.29
C ASP A 88 11.36 0.94 13.51
N ALA A 89 10.08 1.01 13.11
CA ALA A 89 9.21 2.15 13.41
C ALA A 89 8.85 2.27 14.91
N GLY A 90 9.25 1.29 15.73
CA GLY A 90 9.05 1.29 17.20
C GLY A 90 7.81 0.53 17.64
N ARG A 91 7.27 -0.38 16.82
CA ARG A 91 6.21 -1.30 17.25
C ARG A 91 6.76 -2.25 18.32
N ARG A 92 6.25 -2.15 19.53
CA ARG A 92 6.47 -3.14 20.59
C ARG A 92 5.25 -4.05 20.66
N ARG A 93 5.44 -5.34 20.46
CA ARG A 93 4.37 -6.32 20.73
C ARG A 93 4.17 -6.37 22.24
N THR A 94 3.02 -5.94 22.72
CA THR A 94 2.59 -6.17 24.11
C THR A 94 1.83 -7.49 24.16
N GLU A 95 1.92 -8.18 25.30
CA GLU A 95 1.15 -9.43 25.52
C GLU A 95 -0.35 -9.19 25.72
N LYS A 96 -0.79 -7.92 25.65
CA LYS A 96 -2.20 -7.56 25.79
C LYS A 96 -2.97 -7.91 24.53
N GLU A 97 -4.00 -8.73 24.68
CA GLU A 97 -4.98 -8.95 23.62
C GLU A 97 -5.79 -7.67 23.37
N GLY A 98 -5.84 -7.22 22.11
CA GLY A 98 -6.65 -6.09 21.68
C GLY A 98 -6.00 -5.16 20.66
N TYR A 99 -6.78 -4.18 20.19
CA TYR A 99 -6.27 -3.11 19.34
C TYR A 99 -5.64 -2.03 20.21
N GLU A 100 -4.43 -1.62 19.85
CA GLU A 100 -3.68 -0.55 20.52
C GLU A 100 -3.25 0.51 19.51
N SER A 101 -3.00 1.71 20.01
CA SER A 101 -2.36 2.78 19.23
C SER A 101 -0.98 2.35 18.78
N ARG A 102 -0.64 2.61 17.52
CA ARG A 102 0.64 2.20 16.92
C ARG A 102 1.19 3.22 15.95
N LYS A 103 2.52 3.36 15.95
CA LYS A 103 3.19 4.25 14.99
C LYS A 103 3.03 3.75 13.57
N MET A 104 3.02 2.43 13.37
CA MET A 104 2.93 1.81 12.06
C MET A 104 2.23 0.46 12.15
N ASP A 105 1.33 0.22 11.19
CA ASP A 105 0.66 -1.04 10.93
C ASP A 105 0.63 -1.28 9.42
N ILE A 106 1.16 -2.43 8.96
CA ILE A 106 1.25 -2.73 7.53
C ILE A 106 0.67 -4.12 7.29
N ASP A 107 -0.50 -4.18 6.64
CA ASP A 107 -1.18 -5.42 6.30
C ASP A 107 -1.00 -5.77 4.82
N ILE A 108 -0.73 -7.05 4.50
CA ILE A 108 -0.80 -7.58 3.12
C ILE A 108 -2.26 -7.83 2.78
N LEU A 109 -2.79 -7.10 1.79
CA LEU A 109 -4.18 -7.23 1.34
C LEU A 109 -4.33 -8.32 0.29
N PHE A 110 -3.49 -8.25 -0.76
CA PHE A 110 -3.44 -9.20 -1.87
C PHE A 110 -2.00 -9.45 -2.29
N TYR A 111 -1.76 -10.63 -2.85
CA TYR A 111 -0.52 -10.99 -3.53
C TYR A 111 -0.90 -11.69 -4.85
N ASN A 112 -0.75 -11.01 -5.99
CA ASN A 112 -1.34 -11.41 -7.26
C ASN A 112 -2.83 -11.79 -7.08
N ASP A 113 -3.24 -12.98 -7.56
CA ASP A 113 -4.58 -13.54 -7.40
C ASP A 113 -4.59 -14.82 -6.57
N ILE A 114 -3.49 -15.09 -5.83
CA ILE A 114 -3.37 -16.30 -5.02
C ILE A 114 -4.13 -16.19 -3.69
N THR A 115 -4.40 -17.34 -3.11
CA THR A 115 -4.95 -17.48 -1.76
C THR A 115 -3.97 -18.24 -0.89
N ILE A 116 -3.73 -17.74 0.33
CA ILE A 116 -2.92 -18.40 1.36
C ILE A 116 -3.76 -18.43 2.64
N ASN A 117 -3.78 -19.56 3.32
CA ASN A 117 -4.46 -19.70 4.60
C ASN A 117 -3.66 -20.63 5.51
N ASP A 118 -2.60 -20.10 6.09
CA ASP A 118 -1.80 -20.82 7.08
C ASP A 118 -1.77 -20.07 8.43
N ASN A 119 -0.98 -20.57 9.37
CA ASN A 119 -0.90 -20.01 10.72
C ASN A 119 -0.23 -18.63 10.78
N GLN A 120 0.59 -18.27 9.79
CA GLN A 120 1.36 -17.03 9.77
C GLN A 120 0.75 -15.99 8.85
N LEU A 121 0.14 -16.42 7.72
CA LEU A 121 -0.28 -15.53 6.65
C LEU A 121 -1.63 -15.94 6.07
N LYS A 122 -2.50 -14.94 5.90
CA LYS A 122 -3.78 -15.10 5.20
C LYS A 122 -3.89 -14.07 4.08
N ILE A 123 -4.01 -14.55 2.86
CA ILE A 123 -4.19 -13.76 1.64
C ILE A 123 -5.41 -14.30 0.88
N PRO A 124 -6.38 -13.47 0.53
CA PRO A 124 -6.56 -12.06 0.89
C PRO A 124 -6.63 -11.85 2.41
N HIS A 125 -6.30 -10.64 2.84
CA HIS A 125 -6.37 -10.30 4.26
C HIS A 125 -7.75 -10.62 4.85
N LYS A 126 -7.80 -11.38 5.93
CA LYS A 126 -9.03 -11.97 6.49
C LYS A 126 -10.18 -10.98 6.69
N LYS A 127 -9.87 -9.76 7.14
CA LYS A 127 -10.86 -8.71 7.46
C LYS A 127 -10.93 -7.60 6.40
N LEU A 128 -10.38 -7.81 5.19
CA LEU A 128 -10.36 -6.77 4.16
C LEU A 128 -11.76 -6.27 3.85
N HIS A 129 -12.69 -7.20 3.66
CA HIS A 129 -14.08 -6.94 3.27
C HIS A 129 -14.96 -6.33 4.37
N GLU A 130 -14.45 -6.20 5.60
CA GLU A 130 -15.14 -5.61 6.75
C GLU A 130 -14.63 -4.21 7.09
N ARG A 131 -13.50 -3.78 6.49
CA ARG A 131 -12.74 -2.59 6.89
C ARG A 131 -12.92 -1.45 5.90
N LYS A 132 -13.81 -0.50 6.17
CA LYS A 132 -14.00 0.71 5.36
C LYS A 132 -12.70 1.48 5.12
N PHE A 133 -11.87 1.63 6.16
CA PHE A 133 -10.60 2.36 6.12
C PHE A 133 -9.52 1.68 5.26
N VAL A 134 -9.75 0.42 4.86
CA VAL A 134 -8.94 -0.29 3.87
C VAL A 134 -9.58 -0.17 2.48
N ILE A 135 -10.89 -0.39 2.37
CA ILE A 135 -11.60 -0.37 1.07
C ILE A 135 -11.55 1.02 0.43
N ARG A 136 -11.73 2.10 1.22
CA ARG A 136 -11.74 3.46 0.68
C ARG A 136 -10.44 3.83 -0.04
N PRO A 137 -9.24 3.72 0.58
CA PRO A 137 -7.99 3.97 -0.14
C PRO A 137 -7.70 2.93 -1.24
N LEU A 138 -8.12 1.67 -1.07
CA LEU A 138 -7.92 0.64 -2.07
C LEU A 138 -8.67 0.93 -3.38
N LEU A 139 -9.84 1.58 -3.33
CA LEU A 139 -10.58 2.05 -4.52
C LEU A 139 -9.76 2.98 -5.41
N ASP A 140 -8.85 3.79 -4.86
CA ASP A 140 -8.03 4.72 -5.64
C ASP A 140 -7.06 4.00 -6.58
N ILE A 141 -6.59 2.79 -6.19
CA ILE A 141 -5.51 2.08 -6.89
C ILE A 141 -5.90 0.70 -7.44
N ALA A 142 -7.03 0.14 -7.00
CA ALA A 142 -7.40 -1.23 -7.30
C ALA A 142 -8.91 -1.41 -7.53
N LYS A 143 -9.62 -0.40 -8.03
CA LYS A 143 -11.07 -0.39 -8.20
C LYS A 143 -11.61 -1.64 -8.94
N SER A 144 -10.96 -2.04 -10.03
CA SER A 144 -11.35 -3.18 -10.86
C SER A 144 -10.75 -4.53 -10.43
N LYS A 145 -9.93 -4.56 -9.36
CA LYS A 145 -9.35 -5.81 -8.88
C LYS A 145 -10.43 -6.72 -8.34
N ILE A 146 -10.44 -7.97 -8.82
CA ILE A 146 -11.35 -9.01 -8.34
C ILE A 146 -10.78 -9.61 -7.05
N HIS A 147 -11.61 -9.70 -6.00
CA HIS A 147 -11.27 -10.40 -4.78
C HIS A 147 -11.25 -11.93 -5.05
N PRO A 148 -10.10 -12.62 -4.89
CA PRO A 148 -9.94 -14.00 -5.39
C PRO A 148 -10.88 -15.01 -4.72
N VAL A 149 -11.40 -14.72 -3.52
CA VAL A 149 -12.34 -15.59 -2.80
C VAL A 149 -13.79 -15.15 -3.05
N LEU A 150 -14.10 -13.87 -2.91
CA LEU A 150 -15.48 -13.35 -3.05
C LEU A 150 -15.94 -13.25 -4.50
N LYS A 151 -15.02 -13.28 -5.47
CA LYS A 151 -15.28 -13.20 -6.92
C LYS A 151 -16.01 -11.93 -7.37
N ILE A 152 -15.90 -10.86 -6.61
CA ILE A 152 -16.42 -9.52 -6.92
C ILE A 152 -15.26 -8.52 -6.95
N THR A 153 -15.46 -7.41 -7.65
CA THR A 153 -14.47 -6.33 -7.72
C THR A 153 -14.44 -5.54 -6.39
N ILE A 154 -13.36 -4.78 -6.16
CA ILE A 154 -13.28 -3.86 -5.01
C ILE A 154 -14.36 -2.78 -5.11
N ASP A 155 -14.73 -2.34 -6.33
CA ASP A 155 -15.85 -1.41 -6.54
C ASP A 155 -17.18 -2.01 -6.08
N GLU A 156 -17.48 -3.24 -6.46
CA GLU A 156 -18.70 -3.94 -6.03
C GLU A 156 -18.68 -4.20 -4.52
N LEU A 157 -17.53 -4.59 -3.96
CA LEU A 157 -17.37 -4.77 -2.52
C LEU A 157 -17.62 -3.47 -1.76
N SER A 158 -17.17 -2.33 -2.29
CA SER A 158 -17.39 -1.03 -1.66
C SER A 158 -18.88 -0.68 -1.50
N LYS A 159 -19.74 -1.15 -2.39
CA LYS A 159 -21.18 -0.92 -2.37
C LYS A 159 -21.91 -1.66 -1.22
N SER A 160 -21.24 -2.64 -0.58
CA SER A 160 -21.76 -3.29 0.62
C SER A 160 -21.75 -2.39 1.87
N PHE A 161 -20.96 -1.34 1.86
CA PHE A 161 -20.93 -0.33 2.92
C PHE A 161 -22.00 0.73 2.68
N ARG A 162 -22.72 1.14 3.75
CA ARG A 162 -23.79 2.15 3.64
C ARG A 162 -23.25 3.51 3.17
N ASP A 163 -22.11 3.91 3.75
CA ASP A 163 -21.43 5.16 3.45
C ASP A 163 -19.97 5.12 3.93
N PHE A 164 -19.22 6.16 3.63
CA PHE A 164 -17.85 6.40 4.07
C PHE A 164 -17.71 7.74 4.80
N SER A 165 -18.79 8.23 5.43
CA SER A 165 -18.84 9.55 6.09
C SER A 165 -17.86 9.67 7.26
N ASP A 166 -17.47 8.56 7.85
CA ASP A 166 -16.45 8.43 8.90
C ASP A 166 -15.01 8.39 8.35
N ILE A 167 -14.84 8.40 7.03
CA ILE A 167 -13.53 8.37 6.35
C ILE A 167 -13.33 9.69 5.62
N LYS A 168 -12.37 10.51 6.08
CA LYS A 168 -12.07 11.82 5.51
C LYS A 168 -10.81 11.78 4.66
N GLU A 169 -10.89 12.23 3.42
CA GLU A 169 -9.73 12.44 2.58
C GLU A 169 -8.91 13.63 3.08
N LEU A 170 -7.59 13.45 3.24
CA LEU A 170 -6.69 14.55 3.54
C LEU A 170 -6.19 15.20 2.24
N ASN A 171 -6.07 16.52 2.27
CA ASN A 171 -5.45 17.28 1.19
C ASN A 171 -3.90 17.25 1.30
N GLU A 172 -3.35 16.07 1.47
CA GLU A 172 -1.90 15.81 1.54
C GLU A 172 -1.57 14.73 0.51
N SER A 173 -0.55 14.96 -0.31
CA SER A 173 -0.10 13.97 -1.29
C SER A 173 1.12 13.20 -0.80
N LEU A 174 1.11 11.89 -0.99
CA LEU A 174 2.27 11.04 -0.85
C LEU A 174 3.01 10.97 -2.19
N GLN A 175 4.31 11.19 -2.15
CA GLN A 175 5.15 11.01 -3.32
C GLN A 175 5.72 9.60 -3.33
N ASN A 176 5.76 9.00 -4.51
CA ASN A 176 6.50 7.75 -4.69
C ASN A 176 7.99 8.04 -4.45
N PRO A 177 8.69 7.28 -3.58
CA PRO A 177 10.12 7.46 -3.30
C PRO A 177 11.00 7.49 -4.56
N VAL A 178 10.70 6.65 -5.53
CA VAL A 178 11.40 6.62 -6.83
C VAL A 178 11.28 7.96 -7.54
N PHE A 179 10.08 8.55 -7.60
CA PHE A 179 9.87 9.84 -8.28
C PHE A 179 10.58 11.00 -7.58
N GLY A 180 10.69 10.96 -6.25
CA GLY A 180 11.47 11.94 -5.49
C GLY A 180 12.95 11.94 -5.90
N SER A 181 13.54 10.77 -6.11
CA SER A 181 14.93 10.62 -6.56
C SER A 181 15.12 10.98 -8.04
N LEU A 182 14.10 10.81 -8.88
CA LEU A 182 14.18 11.12 -10.32
C LEU A 182 14.39 12.61 -10.60
N LYS A 183 13.92 13.50 -9.71
CA LYS A 183 14.12 14.97 -9.83
C LYS A 183 15.60 15.40 -9.82
N THR A 184 16.50 14.53 -9.38
CA THR A 184 17.95 14.82 -9.37
C THR A 184 18.63 14.59 -10.71
N PHE A 185 17.93 14.03 -11.71
CA PHE A 185 18.48 13.73 -13.03
C PHE A 185 18.10 14.81 -14.07
N ASN A 186 19.06 15.22 -14.88
CA ASN A 186 18.84 16.19 -15.97
C ASN A 186 18.04 15.60 -17.14
N SER A 187 18.01 14.28 -17.28
CA SER A 187 17.24 13.59 -18.30
C SER A 187 16.91 12.18 -17.87
N ILE A 188 15.73 11.70 -18.26
CA ILE A 188 15.22 10.36 -17.98
C ILE A 188 14.84 9.71 -19.32
N SER A 189 15.36 8.51 -19.59
CA SER A 189 14.98 7.69 -20.74
C SER A 189 14.12 6.54 -20.27
N VAL A 190 13.05 6.24 -21.03
CA VAL A 190 12.13 5.13 -20.74
C VAL A 190 12.25 4.10 -21.85
N GLU A 191 12.77 2.92 -21.53
CA GLU A 191 13.02 1.83 -22.47
C GLU A 191 12.16 0.59 -22.14
N GLY A 192 11.93 -0.25 -23.12
CA GLY A 192 11.20 -1.52 -22.99
C GLY A 192 10.56 -1.95 -24.29
N ASN A 193 9.99 -3.15 -24.33
CA ASN A 193 9.36 -3.72 -25.52
C ASN A 193 8.13 -2.92 -25.99
N ILE A 194 7.70 -3.13 -27.25
CA ILE A 194 6.49 -2.52 -27.79
C ILE A 194 5.28 -3.00 -26.98
N GLY A 195 4.37 -2.07 -26.65
CA GLY A 195 3.12 -2.39 -25.93
C GLY A 195 3.21 -2.40 -24.39
N VAL A 196 4.38 -2.26 -23.78
CA VAL A 196 4.53 -2.26 -22.31
C VAL A 196 4.11 -0.94 -21.61
N GLY A 197 3.55 0.02 -22.35
CA GLY A 197 3.00 1.26 -21.76
C GLY A 197 4.02 2.37 -21.48
N LYS A 198 5.18 2.37 -22.17
CA LYS A 198 6.23 3.41 -22.02
C LYS A 198 5.70 4.84 -22.15
N THR A 199 4.90 5.10 -23.17
CA THR A 199 4.34 6.43 -23.44
C THR A 199 3.41 6.88 -22.31
N SER A 200 2.53 5.97 -21.85
CA SER A 200 1.63 6.25 -20.73
C SER A 200 2.38 6.53 -19.43
N PHE A 201 3.46 5.78 -19.18
CA PHE A 201 4.34 5.99 -18.04
C PHE A 201 5.08 7.32 -18.15
N ALA A 202 5.72 7.62 -19.28
CA ALA A 202 6.44 8.85 -19.51
C ALA A 202 5.53 10.09 -19.38
N THR A 203 4.30 9.99 -19.89
CA THR A 203 3.29 11.06 -19.77
C THR A 203 2.87 11.27 -18.30
N LYS A 204 2.70 10.20 -17.53
CA LYS A 204 2.40 10.31 -16.10
C LYS A 204 3.59 10.89 -15.34
N LEU A 205 4.78 10.37 -15.58
CA LEU A 205 6.00 10.84 -14.94
C LEU A 205 6.25 12.34 -15.18
N SER A 206 6.01 12.83 -16.40
CA SER A 206 6.18 14.25 -16.73
C SER A 206 5.19 15.19 -16.04
N LYS A 207 4.11 14.67 -15.47
CA LYS A 207 3.14 15.43 -14.68
C LYS A 207 3.48 15.45 -13.20
N ASP A 208 4.22 14.44 -12.73
CA ASP A 208 4.57 14.24 -11.32
C ASP A 208 5.95 14.83 -10.98
N LEU A 209 6.79 15.15 -12.00
CA LEU A 209 8.09 15.82 -11.88
C LEU A 209 7.99 17.35 -12.01
#